data_de086e98f5db61254779cb398b9fd9c2
#
_entry.id   de086e98f5db61254779cb398b9fd9c2
#
_cell.length_a   1.000
_cell.length_b   1.000
_cell.length_c   1.000
_cell.angle_alpha   90.00
_cell.angle_beta   90.00
_cell.angle_gamma   90.00
#
_symmetry.space_group_name_H-M   'P 1'
#
loop_
_entity.id
_entity.type
_entity.pdbx_description
1 polymer ?
#
loop_
_entity_poly.entity_id
_entity_poly.type
_entity_poly.pdbx_seq_one_letter_code
_entity_poly.pdbx_strand_id
1 'polypeptide(L)'
;MSEPYPTFSLVRVPFPFTDRTTMKRRPALVVSAPHFQSNSGHLVLAMVTSATKSSWPLDWSIQELDGTGLPKPCVVRLKLFSLDERLILNGLGALAKSDRIGVAECLRQLLPLQ
;
A
#
# COMPACT_ATOMS: atom_id res chain seq x y z
N MET A 1 -14.60 16.28 -6.58
CA MET A 1 -13.19 15.90 -6.40
C MET A 1 -13.05 15.07 -5.14
N SER A 2 -12.37 13.96 -5.26
CA SER A 2 -12.09 13.16 -4.08
C SER A 2 -10.85 13.69 -3.38
N GLU A 3 -10.85 13.60 -2.06
CA GLU A 3 -9.69 13.97 -1.29
C GLU A 3 -8.57 12.96 -1.49
N PRO A 4 -7.31 13.41 -1.48
CA PRO A 4 -6.20 12.47 -1.62
C PRO A 4 -6.10 11.57 -0.39
N TYR A 5 -5.61 10.36 -0.61
CA TYR A 5 -5.43 9.40 0.46
C TYR A 5 -4.22 9.78 1.32
N PRO A 6 -4.38 9.75 2.64
CA PRO A 6 -3.24 9.97 3.53
C PRO A 6 -2.17 8.89 3.35
N THR A 7 -0.92 9.26 3.60
CA THR A 7 0.17 8.29 3.60
C THR A 7 -0.14 7.17 4.60
N PHE A 8 0.15 5.94 4.22
CA PHE A 8 -0.12 4.72 5.00
C PHE A 8 -1.59 4.35 5.11
N SER A 9 -2.43 4.90 4.25
CA SER A 9 -3.78 4.37 4.04
C SER A 9 -3.70 3.05 3.30
N LEU A 10 -4.66 2.18 3.56
CA LEU A 10 -4.81 0.93 2.83
C LEU A 10 -5.98 1.07 1.87
N VAL A 11 -5.76 0.65 0.64
CA VAL A 11 -6.76 0.76 -0.42
C VAL A 11 -6.86 -0.57 -1.15
N ARG A 12 -7.95 -0.76 -1.88
CA ARG A 12 -8.13 -1.92 -2.74
C ARG A 12 -7.91 -1.51 -4.18
N VAL A 13 -7.12 -2.30 -4.90
CA VAL A 13 -6.74 -2.00 -6.27
C VAL A 13 -6.93 -3.24 -7.14
N PRO A 14 -7.10 -3.07 -8.46
CA PRO A 14 -7.11 -4.21 -9.37
C PRO A 14 -5.69 -4.71 -9.58
N PHE A 15 -5.54 -6.02 -9.70
CA PHE A 15 -4.23 -6.63 -9.94
C PHE A 15 -4.40 -7.92 -10.74
N PRO A 16 -3.61 -8.15 -11.77
CA PRO A 16 -2.55 -7.29 -12.31
C PRO A 16 -3.11 -6.09 -13.07
N PHE A 17 -2.27 -5.07 -13.29
CA PHE A 17 -2.68 -3.84 -13.99
C PHE A 17 -2.53 -4.01 -15.49
N THR A 18 -3.01 -5.14 -16.00
CA THR A 18 -2.96 -5.45 -17.41
C THR A 18 -4.39 -5.57 -17.91
N ASP A 19 -4.54 -5.64 -19.21
CA ASP A 19 -5.84 -5.78 -19.87
C ASP A 19 -6.35 -7.23 -19.88
N ARG A 20 -5.91 -8.01 -18.92
CA ARG A 20 -6.41 -9.38 -18.80
C ARG A 20 -7.86 -9.38 -18.38
N THR A 21 -8.58 -10.39 -18.88
CA THR A 21 -9.99 -10.53 -18.54
C THR A 21 -10.22 -10.91 -17.09
N THR A 22 -9.22 -11.56 -16.48
CA THR A 22 -9.32 -11.96 -15.08
C THR A 22 -8.50 -11.00 -14.22
N MET A 23 -9.21 -10.24 -13.38
CA MET A 23 -8.58 -9.33 -12.43
C MET A 23 -8.92 -9.76 -11.02
N LYS A 24 -7.95 -9.69 -10.15
CA LYS A 24 -8.15 -9.86 -8.72
C LYS A 24 -8.12 -8.50 -8.05
N ARG A 25 -8.84 -8.38 -6.96
CA ARG A 25 -8.82 -7.18 -6.13
C ARG A 25 -7.87 -7.45 -4.99
N ARG A 26 -6.89 -6.57 -4.83
CA ARG A 26 -5.86 -6.77 -3.81
C ARG A 26 -5.68 -5.52 -2.98
N PRO A 27 -5.31 -5.67 -1.71
CA PRO A 27 -4.96 -4.51 -0.91
C PRO A 27 -3.59 -3.99 -1.29
N ALA A 28 -3.42 -2.68 -1.11
CA ALA A 28 -2.14 -2.01 -1.31
C ALA A 28 -2.03 -0.91 -0.28
N LEU A 29 -0.79 -0.51 0.00
CA LEU A 29 -0.50 0.53 0.99
C LEU A 29 -0.05 1.79 0.27
N VAL A 30 -0.70 2.91 0.56
CA VAL A 30 -0.30 4.20 0.02
C VAL A 30 0.98 4.64 0.73
N VAL A 31 2.05 4.86 -0.02
CA VAL A 31 3.31 5.35 0.55
C VAL A 31 3.64 6.76 0.09
N SER A 32 2.90 7.29 -0.88
CA SER A 32 3.10 8.65 -1.37
C SER A 32 2.43 9.67 -0.45
N ALA A 33 2.92 10.90 -0.53
CA ALA A 33 2.31 12.02 0.19
C ALA A 33 1.00 12.43 -0.50
N PRO A 34 0.02 12.93 0.27
CA PRO A 34 -1.26 13.35 -0.32
C PRO A 34 -1.11 14.40 -1.41
N HIS A 35 -0.19 15.37 -1.25
CA HIS A 35 -0.02 16.41 -2.25
C HIS A 35 0.53 15.88 -3.57
N PHE A 36 1.27 14.78 -3.55
CA PHE A 36 1.71 14.15 -4.78
C PHE A 36 0.51 13.65 -5.58
N GLN A 37 -0.46 13.04 -4.90
CA GLN A 37 -1.69 12.60 -5.56
C GLN A 37 -2.46 13.79 -6.13
N SER A 38 -2.58 14.87 -5.35
CA SER A 38 -3.29 16.07 -5.81
C SER A 38 -2.65 16.67 -7.04
N ASN A 39 -1.33 16.67 -7.11
CA ASN A 39 -0.60 17.30 -8.21
C ASN A 39 -0.50 16.42 -9.45
N SER A 40 -0.44 15.10 -9.27
CA SER A 40 -0.18 14.18 -10.38
C SER A 40 -1.37 13.35 -10.80
N GLY A 41 -2.36 13.18 -9.90
CA GLY A 41 -3.44 12.23 -10.14
C GLY A 41 -3.00 10.78 -9.96
N HIS A 42 -1.82 10.56 -9.40
CA HIS A 42 -1.26 9.24 -9.20
C HIS A 42 -0.86 9.04 -7.75
N LEU A 43 -0.80 7.79 -7.34
CA LEU A 43 -0.29 7.39 -6.03
C LEU A 43 0.86 6.44 -6.21
N VAL A 44 1.80 6.44 -5.26
CA VAL A 44 2.81 5.38 -5.18
C VAL A 44 2.35 4.41 -4.08
N LEU A 45 2.32 3.15 -4.42
CA LEU A 45 1.77 2.11 -3.57
C LEU A 45 2.79 1.01 -3.34
N ALA A 46 2.69 0.35 -2.20
CA ALA A 46 3.42 -0.88 -1.90
C ALA A 46 2.42 -2.03 -1.91
N MET A 47 2.89 -3.22 -2.28
CA MET A 47 2.02 -4.39 -2.28
C MET A 47 1.76 -4.85 -0.86
N VAL A 48 0.55 -5.33 -0.61
CA VAL A 48 0.19 -5.99 0.64
C VAL A 48 -0.28 -7.38 0.28
N THR A 49 0.36 -8.38 0.88
CA THR A 49 0.05 -9.77 0.58
C THR A 49 -0.14 -10.54 1.87
N SER A 50 -0.83 -11.68 1.79
CA SER A 50 -1.04 -12.49 2.98
C SER A 50 0.30 -12.98 3.52
N ALA A 51 0.37 -13.12 4.85
CA ALA A 51 1.57 -13.63 5.50
C ALA A 51 1.73 -15.10 5.14
N THR A 52 2.52 -15.36 4.09
CA THR A 52 2.76 -16.70 3.59
C THR A 52 4.21 -17.08 3.86
N LYS A 53 4.61 -18.25 3.35
CA LYS A 53 5.96 -18.73 3.54
C LYS A 53 6.99 -17.98 2.70
N SER A 54 6.56 -17.29 1.65
CA SER A 54 7.50 -16.54 0.82
C SER A 54 7.97 -15.29 1.56
N SER A 55 9.20 -14.89 1.30
CA SER A 55 9.76 -13.70 1.90
C SER A 55 10.37 -12.82 0.82
N TRP A 56 10.46 -11.54 1.13
CA TRP A 56 11.01 -10.53 0.26
C TRP A 56 11.82 -9.58 1.14
N PRO A 57 12.94 -9.06 0.66
CA PRO A 57 13.73 -8.13 1.48
C PRO A 57 12.90 -6.96 1.98
N LEU A 58 13.09 -6.62 3.24
CA LEU A 58 12.41 -5.50 3.89
C LEU A 58 10.90 -5.68 4.03
N ASP A 59 10.40 -6.93 3.98
CA ASP A 59 9.00 -7.20 4.29
C ASP A 59 8.70 -6.77 5.72
N TRP A 60 7.54 -6.14 5.90
CA TRP A 60 7.06 -5.76 7.23
C TRP A 60 5.77 -6.51 7.54
N SER A 61 5.80 -7.34 8.57
CA SER A 61 4.58 -8.03 9.04
C SER A 61 3.74 -7.04 9.83
N ILE A 62 2.50 -6.83 9.39
CA ILE A 62 1.58 -5.92 10.06
C ILE A 62 1.28 -6.49 11.44
N GLN A 63 1.56 -5.73 12.49
CA GLN A 63 1.41 -6.17 13.86
C GLN A 63 0.00 -5.94 14.38
N GLU A 64 -0.67 -4.91 13.91
CA GLU A 64 -1.98 -4.55 14.41
C GLU A 64 -2.97 -4.45 13.26
N LEU A 65 -3.85 -5.44 13.17
CA LEU A 65 -4.82 -5.51 12.08
C LEU A 65 -6.02 -4.59 12.27
N ASP A 66 -6.30 -4.20 13.52
CA ASP A 66 -7.43 -3.31 13.78
C ASP A 66 -7.24 -1.99 13.04
N GLY A 67 -8.31 -1.52 12.40
CA GLY A 67 -8.28 -0.28 11.65
C GLY A 67 -7.70 -0.38 10.26
N THR A 68 -7.14 -1.53 9.89
CA THR A 68 -6.57 -1.69 8.53
C THR A 68 -7.60 -2.10 7.48
N GLY A 69 -8.69 -2.71 7.91
CA GLY A 69 -9.67 -3.28 6.99
C GLY A 69 -9.23 -4.59 6.36
N LEU A 70 -8.12 -5.17 6.82
CA LEU A 70 -7.62 -6.43 6.28
C LEU A 70 -8.23 -7.60 7.05
N PRO A 71 -8.66 -8.68 6.35
CA PRO A 71 -9.35 -9.79 6.99
C PRO A 71 -8.44 -10.81 7.65
N LYS A 72 -7.14 -10.75 7.41
CA LYS A 72 -6.19 -11.75 7.90
C LYS A 72 -4.80 -11.14 7.98
N PRO A 73 -3.86 -11.80 8.68
CA PRO A 73 -2.49 -11.31 8.75
C PRO A 73 -1.86 -11.10 7.39
N CYS A 74 -1.19 -9.96 7.22
CA CYS A 74 -0.57 -9.56 5.97
C CYS A 74 0.81 -8.97 6.22
N VAL A 75 1.60 -8.95 5.14
CA VAL A 75 2.89 -8.24 5.13
C VAL A 75 2.84 -7.13 4.10
N VAL A 76 3.51 -6.04 4.42
CA VAL A 76 3.76 -4.97 3.46
C VAL A 76 5.04 -5.33 2.72
N ARG A 77 4.93 -5.42 1.41
CA ARG A 77 6.06 -5.82 0.56
C ARG A 77 6.43 -4.65 -0.33
N LEU A 78 7.70 -4.26 -0.26
CA LEU A 78 8.14 -3.04 -0.95
C LEU A 78 8.43 -3.29 -2.42
N LYS A 79 7.45 -3.81 -3.12
CA LYS A 79 7.38 -3.79 -4.57
C LYS A 79 6.53 -2.58 -4.93
N LEU A 80 7.20 -1.46 -5.14
CA LEU A 80 6.50 -0.19 -5.31
C LEU A 80 6.00 -0.04 -6.74
N PHE A 81 4.84 0.59 -6.88
CA PHE A 81 4.28 0.88 -8.21
C PHE A 81 3.45 2.15 -8.13
N SER A 82 3.34 2.83 -9.26
CA SER A 82 2.50 4.02 -9.39
C SER A 82 1.18 3.62 -10.03
N LEU A 83 0.09 4.22 -9.55
CA LEU A 83 -1.24 3.90 -10.05
C LEU A 83 -2.04 5.19 -10.20
N ASP A 84 -2.79 5.29 -11.30
CA ASP A 84 -3.74 6.37 -11.52
C ASP A 84 -4.81 6.30 -10.42
N GLU A 85 -5.12 7.46 -9.81
CA GLU A 85 -6.11 7.51 -8.71
C GLU A 85 -7.47 6.96 -9.13
N ARG A 86 -7.80 7.05 -10.42
CA ARG A 86 -9.09 6.54 -10.91
C ARG A 86 -9.21 5.02 -10.83
N LEU A 87 -8.10 4.33 -10.67
CA LEU A 87 -8.10 2.86 -10.57
C LEU A 87 -8.23 2.37 -9.13
N ILE A 88 -8.20 3.25 -8.15
CA ILE A 88 -8.44 2.86 -6.77
C ILE A 88 -9.90 2.47 -6.63
N LEU A 89 -10.14 1.26 -6.17
CA LEU A 89 -11.51 0.74 -6.06
C LEU A 89 -12.22 1.27 -4.83
N ASN A 90 -11.54 1.24 -3.67
CA ASN A 90 -12.10 1.78 -2.44
C ASN A 90 -11.00 1.84 -1.37
N GLY A 91 -11.25 2.63 -0.34
CA GLY A 91 -10.39 2.64 0.84
C GLY A 91 -10.73 1.49 1.76
N LEU A 92 -9.74 0.98 2.47
CA LEU A 92 -9.91 -0.10 3.43
C LEU A 92 -9.71 0.37 4.86
N GLY A 93 -8.71 1.22 5.08
CA GLY A 93 -8.35 1.67 6.41
C GLY A 93 -6.96 2.26 6.41
N ALA A 94 -6.25 2.13 7.53
CA ALA A 94 -4.90 2.68 7.66
C ALA A 94 -4.09 1.84 8.63
N LEU A 95 -2.76 1.94 8.52
CA LEU A 95 -1.87 1.27 9.45
C LEU A 95 -1.92 1.94 10.83
N ALA A 96 -1.77 1.14 11.89
CA ALA A 96 -1.57 1.66 13.22
C ALA A 96 -0.20 2.35 13.31
N LYS A 97 -0.03 3.20 14.31
CA LYS A 97 1.18 4.01 14.45
C LYS A 97 2.45 3.17 14.46
N SER A 98 2.45 2.06 15.21
CA SER A 98 3.65 1.22 15.30
C SER A 98 4.02 0.63 13.94
N ASP A 99 3.04 0.23 13.15
CA ASP A 99 3.29 -0.32 11.82
C ASP A 99 3.74 0.78 10.85
N ARG A 100 3.22 1.99 11.00
CA ARG A 100 3.68 3.11 10.18
C ARG A 100 5.16 3.38 10.41
N ILE A 101 5.59 3.35 11.67
CA ILE A 101 6.99 3.55 12.01
C ILE A 101 7.85 2.45 11.40
N GLY A 102 7.40 1.20 11.49
CA GLY A 102 8.13 0.07 10.94
C GLY A 102 8.28 0.15 9.42
N VAL A 103 7.19 0.45 8.73
CA VAL A 103 7.24 0.56 7.26
C VAL A 103 8.09 1.75 6.84
N ALA A 104 7.99 2.88 7.56
CA ALA A 104 8.82 4.05 7.26
C ALA A 104 10.31 3.71 7.35
N GLU A 105 10.69 2.93 8.34
CA GLU A 105 12.08 2.51 8.48
C GLU A 105 12.51 1.60 7.34
N CYS A 106 11.65 0.69 6.92
CA CYS A 106 11.93 -0.16 5.76
C CYS A 106 12.09 0.68 4.49
N LEU A 107 11.26 1.70 4.32
CA LEU A 107 11.37 2.60 3.17
C LEU A 107 12.69 3.37 3.17
N ARG A 108 13.16 3.79 4.35
CA ARG A 108 14.45 4.48 4.43
C ARG A 108 15.60 3.57 4.02
N GLN A 109 15.49 2.29 4.31
CA GLN A 109 16.51 1.32 3.88
C GLN A 109 16.43 1.04 2.39
N LEU A 110 15.22 1.05 1.83
CA LEU A 110 15.03 0.84 0.40
C LEU A 110 15.48 2.06 -0.40
N LEU A 111 15.14 3.24 0.08
CA LEU A 111 15.39 4.51 -0.60
C LEU A 111 16.36 5.32 0.24
N PRO A 112 17.66 5.26 -0.07
CA PRO A 112 18.67 5.92 0.78
C PRO A 112 18.65 7.43 0.62
N LEU A 113 17.59 8.06 1.09
CA LEU A 113 17.40 9.51 1.04
C LEU A 113 18.18 10.16 2.17
N GLN A 114 18.69 11.31 1.91
CA GLN A 114 19.44 12.08 2.90
C GLN A 114 18.64 13.24 3.41
#